data_3942fe619d45df8d701e59ebb6c4bd4a
#
_entry.id   3942fe619d45df8d701e59ebb6c4bd4a
#
_cell.length_a   1.000
_cell.length_b   1.000
_cell.length_c   1.000
_cell.angle_alpha   90.00
_cell.angle_beta   90.00
_cell.angle_gamma   90.00
#
_symmetry.space_group_name_H-M   'P 1'
#
loop_
_entity.id
_entity.type
_entity.pdbx_description
1 polymer ?
#
loop_
_entity_poly.entity_id
_entity_poly.type
_entity_poly.pdbx_seq_one_letter_code
_entity_poly.pdbx_strand_id
1 'polypeptide(L)'
;MKLINLFKSKFKNFWLLLVFIIVSIILWNTNNLFNSLRLEERNKMKLWAMAQEEYIKNPTLSNLTFEVLQRSGVNPMIQVNENNKIIEIRNVKWDESRQDSIELYYILSRLKKENEPILIRYSDEKGNLLVNQKLFYGNSSILKKLQYYPLALLLIVFLFAAVLYFVFKTARISEQNRLWAAMSKETAHQIGTPLSSIMGWITLLKEKEKKSLPINEIEKDVERLNLITDRFSKVGSKPELKPLNITSSIQETLSYLIKRSSKQILFEIDIPKKNIIIPFNPQLLSWTLENLIKNGIDSMKGKGKLCVQLNEKRRHVEILISDTGSGIKKELLSKIFKPGFTTKTRGWGLGLSLAKRIIEDFHLGKIIIFKTVLGKGTCFQILLNKI
;
A
#
# COMPACT_ATOMS: atom_id res chain seq x y z
N MET A 1 24.75 -0.56 15.02
CA MET A 1 23.52 -0.10 14.35
C MET A 1 23.63 -0.03 12.83
N LYS A 2 24.72 0.46 12.20
CA LYS A 2 24.92 0.43 10.74
C LYS A 2 24.96 -0.99 10.14
N LEU A 3 25.61 -1.95 10.80
CA LEU A 3 25.70 -3.35 10.37
C LEU A 3 24.33 -4.06 10.34
N ILE A 4 23.46 -3.82 11.33
CA ILE A 4 22.11 -4.41 11.39
C ILE A 4 21.20 -3.88 10.29
N ASN A 5 21.33 -2.60 9.91
CA ASN A 5 20.57 -2.02 8.79
C ASN A 5 21.08 -2.51 7.42
N LEU A 6 22.36 -2.76 7.27
CA LEU A 6 22.96 -3.37 6.08
C LEU A 6 22.53 -4.85 5.94
N PHE A 7 22.46 -5.61 7.03
CA PHE A 7 21.94 -6.97 7.04
C PHE A 7 20.45 -7.04 6.69
N LYS A 8 19.61 -6.15 7.26
CA LYS A 8 18.17 -6.05 6.90
C LYS A 8 17.95 -5.68 5.44
N SER A 9 18.76 -4.80 4.86
CA SER A 9 18.66 -4.42 3.45
C SER A 9 19.09 -5.55 2.53
N LYS A 10 20.21 -6.23 2.82
CA LYS A 10 20.69 -7.38 2.04
C LYS A 10 19.73 -8.58 2.14
N PHE A 11 19.15 -8.83 3.32
CA PHE A 11 18.17 -9.90 3.52
C PHE A 11 16.88 -9.65 2.74
N LYS A 12 16.41 -8.39 2.69
CA LYS A 12 15.24 -8.01 1.87
C LYS A 12 15.48 -8.23 0.37
N ASN A 13 16.66 -7.83 -0.12
CA ASN A 13 17.02 -8.01 -1.53
C ASN A 13 17.22 -9.49 -1.89
N PHE A 14 17.73 -10.31 -0.95
CA PHE A 14 17.86 -11.75 -1.13
C PHE A 14 16.49 -12.44 -1.31
N TRP A 15 15.50 -12.10 -0.48
CA TRP A 15 14.14 -12.65 -0.62
C TRP A 15 13.45 -12.23 -1.92
N LEU A 16 13.63 -11.00 -2.37
CA LEU A 16 13.12 -10.54 -3.66
C LEU A 16 13.76 -11.32 -4.83
N LEU A 17 15.07 -11.53 -4.77
CA LEU A 17 15.79 -12.31 -5.78
C LEU A 17 15.35 -13.78 -5.77
N LEU A 18 15.13 -14.38 -4.60
CA LEU A 18 14.65 -15.75 -4.46
C LEU A 18 13.24 -15.92 -5.05
N VAL A 19 12.31 -15.00 -4.76
CA VAL A 19 10.96 -15.00 -5.35
C VAL A 19 11.03 -14.83 -6.86
N PHE A 20 11.87 -13.94 -7.37
CA PHE A 20 12.07 -13.74 -8.79
C PHE A 20 12.58 -15.02 -9.48
N ILE A 21 13.55 -15.72 -8.88
CA ILE A 21 14.08 -16.99 -9.40
C ILE A 21 12.98 -18.06 -9.43
N ILE A 22 12.21 -18.21 -8.35
CA ILE A 22 11.12 -19.20 -8.28
C ILE A 22 10.08 -18.93 -9.36
N VAL A 23 9.63 -17.69 -9.50
CA VAL A 23 8.65 -17.30 -10.54
C VAL A 23 9.21 -17.58 -11.94
N SER A 24 10.48 -17.24 -12.19
CA SER A 24 11.14 -17.50 -13.48
C SER A 24 11.22 -18.98 -13.80
N ILE A 25 11.55 -19.84 -12.82
CA ILE A 25 11.60 -21.30 -12.99
C ILE A 25 10.20 -21.85 -13.32
N ILE A 26 9.16 -21.38 -12.62
CA ILE A 26 7.78 -21.83 -12.86
C ILE A 26 7.32 -21.41 -14.26
N LEU A 27 7.56 -20.16 -14.66
CA LEU A 27 7.22 -19.68 -16.01
C LEU A 27 7.95 -20.47 -17.10
N TRP A 28 9.23 -20.72 -16.90
CA TRP A 28 10.03 -21.51 -17.83
C TRP A 28 9.50 -22.95 -17.95
N ASN A 29 9.21 -23.62 -16.82
CA ASN A 29 8.66 -24.98 -16.81
C ASN A 29 7.26 -25.03 -17.46
N THR A 30 6.40 -24.05 -17.20
CA THR A 30 5.08 -23.94 -17.83
C THR A 30 5.19 -23.76 -19.35
N ASN A 31 6.14 -22.93 -19.80
CA ASN A 31 6.40 -22.75 -21.24
C ASN A 31 6.91 -24.04 -21.89
N ASN A 32 7.80 -24.76 -21.24
CA ASN A 32 8.29 -26.07 -21.73
C ASN A 32 7.16 -27.11 -21.84
N LEU A 33 6.30 -27.17 -20.81
CA LEU A 33 5.13 -28.05 -20.82
C LEU A 33 4.19 -27.70 -21.98
N PHE A 34 3.92 -26.40 -22.18
CA PHE A 34 3.09 -25.94 -23.31
C PHE A 34 3.66 -26.37 -24.66
N ASN A 35 4.97 -26.19 -24.87
CA ASN A 35 5.64 -26.56 -26.11
C ASN A 35 5.65 -28.09 -26.32
N SER A 36 5.84 -28.85 -25.27
CA SER A 36 5.80 -30.35 -25.34
C SER A 36 4.41 -30.85 -25.73
N LEU A 37 3.36 -30.31 -25.11
CA LEU A 37 1.98 -30.69 -25.45
C LEU A 37 1.61 -30.26 -26.87
N ARG A 38 2.05 -29.09 -27.32
CA ARG A 38 1.87 -28.62 -28.70
C ARG A 38 2.51 -29.55 -29.73
N LEU A 39 3.72 -30.03 -29.43
CA LEU A 39 4.42 -30.97 -30.27
C LEU A 39 3.71 -32.33 -30.30
N GLU A 40 3.21 -32.81 -29.17
CA GLU A 40 2.43 -34.04 -29.09
C GLU A 40 1.13 -33.94 -29.90
N GLU A 41 0.40 -32.84 -29.82
CA GLU A 41 -0.80 -32.61 -30.65
C GLU A 41 -0.44 -32.60 -32.15
N ARG A 42 0.65 -31.94 -32.53
CA ARG A 42 1.14 -31.97 -33.94
C ARG A 42 1.45 -33.39 -34.41
N ASN A 43 2.08 -34.18 -33.58
CA ASN A 43 2.41 -35.58 -33.93
C ASN A 43 1.14 -36.44 -34.08
N LYS A 44 0.15 -36.27 -33.22
CA LYS A 44 -1.18 -36.92 -33.33
C LYS A 44 -1.86 -36.52 -34.63
N MET A 45 -1.82 -35.27 -35.04
CA MET A 45 -2.42 -34.82 -36.31
C MET A 45 -1.65 -35.35 -37.53
N LYS A 46 -0.33 -35.47 -37.45
CA LYS A 46 0.47 -36.11 -38.52
C LYS A 46 0.10 -37.60 -38.67
N LEU A 47 -0.03 -38.34 -37.56
CA LEU A 47 -0.48 -39.72 -37.60
C LEU A 47 -1.86 -39.89 -38.24
N TRP A 48 -2.77 -38.96 -37.90
CA TRP A 48 -4.09 -38.92 -38.52
C TRP A 48 -4.01 -38.67 -40.04
N ALA A 49 -3.19 -37.73 -40.49
CA ALA A 49 -3.00 -37.39 -41.89
C ALA A 49 -2.41 -38.60 -42.66
N MET A 50 -1.47 -39.33 -42.07
CA MET A 50 -0.91 -40.58 -42.64
C MET A 50 -1.96 -41.70 -42.74
N ALA A 51 -2.81 -41.82 -41.71
CA ALA A 51 -3.91 -42.81 -41.76
C ALA A 51 -4.94 -42.46 -42.83
N GLN A 52 -5.19 -41.15 -43.03
CA GLN A 52 -6.08 -40.66 -44.11
C GLN A 52 -5.49 -40.92 -45.50
N GLU A 53 -4.17 -40.73 -45.66
CA GLU A 53 -3.44 -41.08 -46.91
C GLU A 53 -3.53 -42.57 -47.22
N GLU A 54 -3.31 -43.43 -46.23
CA GLU A 54 -3.42 -44.89 -46.39
C GLU A 54 -4.85 -45.32 -46.70
N TYR A 55 -5.86 -44.69 -46.11
CA TYR A 55 -7.27 -44.92 -46.41
C TYR A 55 -7.63 -44.58 -47.86
N ILE A 56 -7.11 -43.46 -48.38
CA ILE A 56 -7.30 -43.07 -49.78
C ILE A 56 -6.66 -44.05 -50.75
N LYS A 57 -5.50 -44.61 -50.36
CA LYS A 57 -4.75 -45.59 -51.16
C LYS A 57 -5.42 -46.97 -51.20
N ASN A 58 -5.88 -47.43 -50.05
CA ASN A 58 -6.49 -48.76 -49.88
C ASN A 58 -7.81 -48.62 -49.11
N PRO A 59 -8.98 -48.63 -49.77
CA PRO A 59 -10.27 -48.51 -49.09
C PRO A 59 -10.63 -49.69 -48.16
N THR A 60 -9.94 -50.85 -48.31
CA THR A 60 -10.04 -51.97 -47.34
C THR A 60 -9.26 -51.64 -46.09
N LEU A 61 -9.95 -51.02 -45.12
CA LEU A 61 -9.37 -50.53 -43.87
C LEU A 61 -8.77 -51.65 -43.03
N SER A 62 -7.50 -51.49 -42.65
CA SER A 62 -6.95 -52.21 -41.51
C SER A 62 -7.66 -51.69 -40.23
N ASN A 63 -7.93 -52.55 -39.27
CA ASN A 63 -8.51 -52.17 -37.97
C ASN A 63 -7.75 -51.03 -37.30
N LEU A 64 -6.42 -51.00 -37.48
CA LEU A 64 -5.56 -49.97 -36.95
C LEU A 64 -5.79 -48.59 -37.60
N THR A 65 -5.89 -48.52 -38.92
CA THR A 65 -6.16 -47.27 -39.67
C THR A 65 -7.51 -46.67 -39.26
N PHE A 66 -8.52 -47.55 -39.15
CA PHE A 66 -9.85 -47.14 -38.69
C PHE A 66 -9.81 -46.59 -37.27
N GLU A 67 -9.13 -47.23 -36.35
CA GLU A 67 -9.00 -46.81 -34.98
C GLU A 67 -8.28 -45.43 -34.84
N VAL A 68 -7.20 -45.22 -35.61
CA VAL A 68 -6.49 -43.94 -35.67
C VAL A 68 -7.39 -42.83 -36.22
N LEU A 69 -8.15 -43.09 -37.28
CA LEU A 69 -9.07 -42.12 -37.87
C LEU A 69 -10.24 -41.76 -36.91
N GLN A 70 -10.73 -42.78 -36.18
CA GLN A 70 -11.86 -42.60 -35.25
C GLN A 70 -11.43 -41.95 -33.93
N ARG A 71 -10.26 -42.32 -33.39
CA ARG A 71 -9.71 -41.75 -32.13
C ARG A 71 -8.92 -40.45 -32.33
N SER A 72 -9.00 -39.85 -33.53
CA SER A 72 -8.30 -38.61 -33.84
C SER A 72 -8.79 -37.43 -33.00
N GLY A 73 -8.33 -37.39 -31.79
CA GLY A 73 -8.23 -36.23 -30.92
C GLY A 73 -9.42 -35.27 -30.80
N VAL A 74 -9.36 -34.44 -29.77
CA VAL A 74 -10.33 -33.42 -29.46
C VAL A 74 -10.04 -32.11 -30.25
N ASN A 75 -9.08 -32.12 -31.16
CA ASN A 75 -8.66 -30.95 -31.92
C ASN A 75 -9.68 -30.58 -33.01
N PRO A 76 -10.09 -29.32 -33.13
CA PRO A 76 -10.88 -28.87 -34.28
C PRO A 76 -10.03 -28.94 -35.54
N MET A 77 -10.56 -29.54 -36.62
CA MET A 77 -9.83 -29.68 -37.87
C MET A 77 -10.75 -29.41 -39.07
N ILE A 78 -10.17 -28.84 -40.13
CA ILE A 78 -10.80 -28.57 -41.41
C ILE A 78 -9.81 -29.04 -42.52
N GLN A 79 -10.29 -29.90 -43.39
CA GLN A 79 -9.55 -30.38 -44.54
C GLN A 79 -10.01 -29.64 -45.78
N VAL A 80 -9.08 -29.15 -46.59
CA VAL A 80 -9.37 -28.43 -47.83
C VAL A 80 -8.62 -29.03 -49.02
N ASN A 81 -9.20 -28.91 -50.20
CA ASN A 81 -8.54 -29.27 -51.47
C ASN A 81 -7.56 -28.19 -51.93
N GLU A 82 -6.96 -28.39 -53.10
CA GLU A 82 -6.04 -27.42 -53.74
C GLU A 82 -6.65 -26.05 -53.96
N ASN A 83 -7.95 -26.00 -54.25
CA ASN A 83 -8.71 -24.76 -54.50
C ASN A 83 -9.24 -24.13 -53.22
N ASN A 84 -8.75 -24.54 -52.04
CA ASN A 84 -9.18 -24.14 -50.72
C ASN A 84 -10.68 -24.39 -50.42
N LYS A 85 -11.33 -25.28 -51.15
CA LYS A 85 -12.70 -25.70 -50.87
C LYS A 85 -12.67 -26.72 -49.71
N ILE A 86 -13.53 -26.56 -48.73
CA ILE A 86 -13.65 -27.41 -47.56
C ILE A 86 -14.20 -28.79 -48.00
N ILE A 87 -13.51 -29.86 -47.59
CA ILE A 87 -13.87 -31.26 -47.89
C ILE A 87 -14.45 -31.93 -46.68
N GLU A 88 -13.81 -31.74 -45.52
CA GLU A 88 -14.18 -32.38 -44.27
C GLU A 88 -13.97 -31.48 -43.08
N ILE A 89 -14.87 -31.60 -42.10
CA ILE A 89 -14.85 -30.83 -40.86
C ILE A 89 -15.00 -31.79 -39.70
N ARG A 90 -14.13 -31.70 -38.68
CA ARG A 90 -14.26 -32.47 -37.45
C ARG A 90 -14.00 -31.59 -36.20
N ASN A 91 -14.76 -31.87 -35.14
CA ASN A 91 -14.63 -31.23 -33.84
C ASN A 91 -14.71 -29.70 -33.88
N VAL A 92 -15.37 -29.16 -34.87
CA VAL A 92 -15.65 -27.74 -35.04
C VAL A 92 -17.10 -27.50 -34.64
N LYS A 93 -17.32 -26.59 -33.68
CA LYS A 93 -18.68 -26.12 -33.34
C LYS A 93 -19.09 -25.07 -34.35
N TRP A 94 -20.03 -25.37 -35.19
CA TRP A 94 -20.64 -24.46 -36.14
C TRP A 94 -22.13 -24.82 -36.32
N ASP A 95 -22.93 -23.87 -36.72
CA ASP A 95 -24.38 -24.05 -36.89
C ASP A 95 -24.68 -24.61 -38.29
N GLU A 96 -24.89 -25.90 -38.40
CA GLU A 96 -25.20 -26.58 -39.65
C GLU A 96 -26.50 -26.10 -40.29
N SER A 97 -27.43 -25.55 -39.50
CA SER A 97 -28.73 -25.05 -39.99
C SER A 97 -28.61 -23.78 -40.83
N ARG A 98 -27.54 -23.03 -40.68
CA ARG A 98 -27.36 -21.71 -41.35
C ARG A 98 -26.74 -21.79 -42.74
N GLN A 99 -26.25 -22.94 -43.20
CA GLN A 99 -25.49 -23.08 -44.45
C GLN A 99 -24.44 -21.96 -44.70
N ASP A 100 -23.96 -21.32 -43.61
CA ASP A 100 -23.15 -20.11 -43.67
C ASP A 100 -21.67 -20.50 -43.88
N SER A 101 -21.30 -20.60 -45.15
CA SER A 101 -19.91 -20.80 -45.54
C SER A 101 -18.96 -19.72 -44.96
N ILE A 102 -19.48 -18.56 -44.61
CA ILE A 102 -18.73 -17.43 -44.09
C ILE A 102 -18.17 -17.79 -42.69
N GLU A 103 -18.98 -18.40 -41.80
CA GLU A 103 -18.52 -18.82 -40.45
C GLU A 103 -17.42 -19.85 -40.56
N LEU A 104 -17.55 -20.83 -41.43
CA LEU A 104 -16.54 -21.87 -41.66
C LEU A 104 -15.22 -21.30 -42.21
N TYR A 105 -15.29 -20.37 -43.15
CA TYR A 105 -14.09 -19.70 -43.66
C TYR A 105 -13.42 -18.81 -42.58
N TYR A 106 -14.21 -18.20 -41.70
CA TYR A 106 -13.66 -17.49 -40.54
C TYR A 106 -12.92 -18.43 -39.60
N ILE A 107 -13.52 -19.60 -39.27
CA ILE A 107 -12.88 -20.61 -38.44
C ILE A 107 -11.61 -21.12 -39.14
N LEU A 108 -11.66 -21.42 -40.42
CA LEU A 108 -10.48 -21.82 -41.20
C LEU A 108 -9.37 -20.77 -41.16
N SER A 109 -9.71 -19.48 -41.28
CA SER A 109 -8.72 -18.40 -41.16
C SER A 109 -8.03 -18.35 -39.79
N ARG A 110 -8.77 -18.69 -38.72
CA ARG A 110 -8.23 -18.80 -37.36
C ARG A 110 -7.32 -20.01 -37.24
N LEU A 111 -7.74 -21.18 -37.75
CA LEU A 111 -6.90 -22.41 -37.69
C LEU A 111 -5.58 -22.22 -38.45
N LYS A 112 -5.60 -21.52 -39.60
CA LYS A 112 -4.40 -21.15 -40.37
C LYS A 112 -3.37 -20.35 -39.54
N LYS A 113 -3.82 -19.55 -38.57
CA LYS A 113 -2.96 -18.75 -37.70
C LYS A 113 -2.46 -19.55 -36.49
N GLU A 114 -3.22 -20.57 -36.05
CA GLU A 114 -2.87 -21.35 -34.85
C GLU A 114 -1.71 -22.34 -35.13
N ASN A 115 -1.77 -23.06 -36.26
CA ASN A 115 -0.78 -24.07 -36.60
C ASN A 115 -0.52 -24.12 -38.12
N GLU A 116 0.69 -24.59 -38.52
CA GLU A 116 0.99 -24.87 -39.91
C GLU A 116 0.18 -26.06 -40.39
N PRO A 117 -0.34 -26.05 -41.63
CA PRO A 117 -1.09 -27.18 -42.17
C PRO A 117 -0.24 -28.45 -42.36
N ILE A 118 -0.90 -29.59 -42.30
CA ILE A 118 -0.32 -30.87 -42.65
C ILE A 118 -0.80 -31.21 -44.03
N LEU A 119 0.16 -31.60 -44.89
CA LEU A 119 -0.17 -31.96 -46.28
C LEU A 119 -0.52 -33.45 -46.33
N ILE A 120 -1.61 -33.79 -47.03
CA ILE A 120 -2.06 -35.14 -47.37
C ILE A 120 -1.92 -35.26 -48.87
N ARG A 121 -0.96 -36.09 -49.34
CA ARG A 121 -0.64 -36.22 -50.77
C ARG A 121 -0.62 -37.69 -51.16
N TYR A 122 -1.32 -38.00 -52.19
CA TYR A 122 -1.26 -39.33 -52.75
C TYR A 122 -0.96 -39.26 -54.29
N SER A 123 0.04 -40.01 -54.73
CA SER A 123 0.43 -40.10 -56.12
C SER A 123 0.25 -41.56 -56.61
N ASP A 124 -0.10 -41.72 -57.90
CA ASP A 124 -0.18 -43.04 -58.52
C ASP A 124 1.23 -43.65 -58.74
N GLU A 125 1.26 -44.89 -59.21
CA GLU A 125 2.51 -45.58 -59.53
C GLU A 125 3.36 -44.89 -60.61
N LYS A 126 2.73 -44.01 -61.40
CA LYS A 126 3.38 -43.25 -62.46
C LYS A 126 3.85 -41.83 -61.98
N GLY A 127 3.69 -41.54 -60.69
CA GLY A 127 4.08 -40.26 -60.10
C GLY A 127 3.10 -39.10 -60.30
N ASN A 128 1.92 -39.36 -60.85
CA ASN A 128 0.89 -38.32 -61.02
C ASN A 128 0.22 -38.07 -59.64
N LEU A 129 0.11 -36.80 -59.24
CA LEU A 129 -0.52 -36.43 -57.99
C LEU A 129 -2.04 -36.55 -58.10
N LEU A 130 -2.62 -37.56 -57.45
CA LEU A 130 -4.07 -37.80 -57.47
C LEU A 130 -4.82 -37.02 -56.36
N VAL A 131 -4.17 -36.82 -55.25
CA VAL A 131 -4.75 -36.11 -54.11
C VAL A 131 -3.73 -35.13 -53.55
N ASN A 132 -4.12 -33.89 -53.39
CA ASN A 132 -3.35 -32.86 -52.75
C ASN A 132 -4.29 -32.01 -51.85
N GLN A 133 -4.26 -32.35 -50.56
CA GLN A 133 -5.16 -31.75 -49.58
C GLN A 133 -4.34 -31.17 -48.42
N LYS A 134 -4.92 -30.16 -47.74
CA LYS A 134 -4.32 -29.54 -46.60
C LYS A 134 -5.23 -29.70 -45.38
N LEU A 135 -4.66 -30.27 -44.31
CA LEU A 135 -5.32 -30.39 -43.02
C LEU A 135 -4.94 -29.18 -42.15
N PHE A 136 -5.89 -28.32 -41.86
CA PHE A 136 -5.76 -27.25 -40.87
C PHE A 136 -6.36 -27.72 -39.56
N TYR A 137 -5.62 -27.58 -38.47
CA TYR A 137 -6.05 -27.97 -37.13
C TYR A 137 -5.79 -26.88 -36.12
N GLY A 138 -6.64 -26.79 -35.10
CA GLY A 138 -6.48 -25.87 -33.98
C GLY A 138 -6.00 -26.58 -32.73
N ASN A 139 -5.57 -25.78 -31.79
CA ASN A 139 -5.16 -26.27 -30.48
C ASN A 139 -6.38 -26.85 -29.72
N SER A 140 -6.17 -27.91 -28.96
CA SER A 140 -7.18 -28.51 -28.10
C SER A 140 -7.67 -27.51 -27.02
N SER A 141 -8.81 -27.80 -26.41
CA SER A 141 -9.34 -26.96 -25.32
C SER A 141 -8.39 -26.92 -24.11
N ILE A 142 -7.62 -28.01 -23.90
CA ILE A 142 -6.62 -28.09 -22.84
C ILE A 142 -5.46 -27.13 -23.12
N LEU A 143 -4.92 -27.17 -24.33
CA LEU A 143 -3.80 -26.32 -24.72
C LEU A 143 -4.20 -24.83 -24.68
N LYS A 144 -5.44 -24.49 -25.11
CA LYS A 144 -5.98 -23.14 -25.02
C LYS A 144 -6.12 -22.65 -23.57
N LYS A 145 -6.58 -23.51 -22.65
CA LYS A 145 -6.63 -23.17 -21.22
C LYS A 145 -5.22 -23.00 -20.64
N LEU A 146 -4.28 -23.86 -20.99
CA LEU A 146 -2.91 -23.81 -20.48
C LEU A 146 -2.19 -22.49 -20.84
N GLN A 147 -2.56 -21.86 -21.95
CA GLN A 147 -2.02 -20.56 -22.37
C GLN A 147 -2.25 -19.45 -21.32
N TYR A 148 -3.32 -19.52 -20.51
CA TYR A 148 -3.63 -18.54 -19.48
C TYR A 148 -3.02 -18.86 -18.11
N TYR A 149 -2.46 -20.06 -17.91
CA TYR A 149 -1.87 -20.46 -16.62
C TYR A 149 -0.74 -19.52 -16.12
N PRO A 150 0.20 -19.07 -16.98
CA PRO A 150 1.25 -18.16 -16.53
C PRO A 150 0.67 -16.85 -15.99
N LEU A 151 -0.36 -16.30 -16.63
CA LEU A 151 -1.03 -15.09 -16.20
C LEU A 151 -1.76 -15.28 -14.86
N ALA A 152 -2.51 -16.38 -14.73
CA ALA A 152 -3.21 -16.72 -13.50
C ALA A 152 -2.23 -16.91 -12.32
N LEU A 153 -1.10 -17.57 -12.57
CA LEU A 153 -0.07 -17.78 -11.56
C LEU A 153 0.58 -16.46 -11.11
N LEU A 154 0.90 -15.57 -12.04
CA LEU A 154 1.43 -14.23 -11.72
C LEU A 154 0.43 -13.44 -10.89
N LEU A 155 -0.87 -13.52 -11.20
CA LEU A 155 -1.92 -12.86 -10.43
C LEU A 155 -1.97 -13.42 -8.99
N ILE A 156 -1.91 -14.73 -8.82
CA ILE A 156 -1.91 -15.38 -7.48
C ILE A 156 -0.70 -14.93 -6.66
N VAL A 157 0.51 -14.94 -7.26
CA VAL A 157 1.74 -14.49 -6.59
C VAL A 157 1.64 -13.01 -6.19
N PHE A 158 1.10 -12.17 -7.07
CA PHE A 158 0.88 -10.76 -6.77
C PHE A 158 -0.10 -10.54 -5.61
N LEU A 159 -1.24 -11.25 -5.63
CA LEU A 159 -2.23 -11.16 -4.55
C LEU A 159 -1.66 -11.65 -3.21
N PHE A 160 -0.91 -12.75 -3.23
CA PHE A 160 -0.25 -13.26 -2.04
C PHE A 160 0.78 -12.28 -1.47
N ALA A 161 1.60 -11.68 -2.33
CA ALA A 161 2.55 -10.64 -1.93
C ALA A 161 1.85 -9.40 -1.35
N ALA A 162 0.72 -8.99 -1.95
CA ALA A 162 -0.09 -7.88 -1.45
C ALA A 162 -0.67 -8.19 -0.05
N VAL A 163 -1.23 -9.38 0.15
CA VAL A 163 -1.74 -9.83 1.47
C VAL A 163 -0.64 -9.81 2.52
N LEU A 164 0.52 -10.41 2.23
CA LEU A 164 1.67 -10.40 3.13
C LEU A 164 2.11 -8.98 3.48
N TYR A 165 2.19 -8.09 2.48
CA TYR A 165 2.53 -6.69 2.70
C TYR A 165 1.56 -6.01 3.69
N PHE A 166 0.25 -6.19 3.50
CA PHE A 166 -0.77 -5.62 4.39
C PHE A 166 -0.70 -6.21 5.80
N VAL A 167 -0.52 -7.53 5.93
CA VAL A 167 -0.38 -8.20 7.24
C VAL A 167 0.84 -7.66 8.00
N PHE A 168 2.01 -7.61 7.38
CA PHE A 168 3.22 -7.08 8.01
C PHE A 168 3.10 -5.60 8.35
N LYS A 169 2.49 -4.79 7.47
CA LYS A 169 2.23 -3.38 7.73
C LYS A 169 1.32 -3.20 8.94
N THR A 170 0.22 -3.94 9.00
CA THR A 170 -0.75 -3.86 10.11
C THR A 170 -0.14 -4.34 11.42
N ALA A 171 0.57 -5.47 11.41
CA ALA A 171 1.27 -5.99 12.59
C ALA A 171 2.26 -4.97 13.16
N ARG A 172 3.05 -4.32 12.29
CA ARG A 172 4.01 -3.30 12.70
C ARG A 172 3.34 -2.07 13.33
N ILE A 173 2.24 -1.61 12.76
CA ILE A 173 1.46 -0.49 13.31
C ILE A 173 0.86 -0.89 14.67
N SER A 174 0.31 -2.09 14.77
CA SER A 174 -0.26 -2.62 16.02
C SER A 174 0.79 -2.71 17.13
N GLU A 175 1.99 -3.22 16.83
CA GLU A 175 3.10 -3.30 17.78
C GLU A 175 3.53 -1.91 18.27
N GLN A 176 3.68 -0.95 17.36
CA GLN A 176 3.99 0.43 17.72
C GLN A 176 2.91 1.04 18.61
N ASN A 177 1.64 0.82 18.31
CA ASN A 177 0.52 1.33 19.10
C ASN A 177 0.50 0.70 20.51
N ARG A 178 0.76 -0.60 20.61
CA ARG A 178 0.85 -1.31 21.90
C ARG A 178 1.99 -0.78 22.76
N LEU A 179 3.16 -0.56 22.17
CA LEU A 179 4.30 0.04 22.89
C LEU A 179 3.97 1.45 23.39
N TRP A 180 3.35 2.29 22.57
CA TRP A 180 2.93 3.61 22.99
C TRP A 180 1.91 3.58 24.11
N ALA A 181 0.90 2.72 24.04
CA ALA A 181 -0.10 2.56 25.07
C ALA A 181 0.50 2.09 26.40
N ALA A 182 1.40 1.09 26.34
CA ALA A 182 2.08 0.58 27.52
C ALA A 182 2.97 1.64 28.17
N MET A 183 3.81 2.34 27.39
CA MET A 183 4.67 3.42 27.90
C MET A 183 3.85 4.56 28.48
N SER A 184 2.77 4.98 27.82
CA SER A 184 1.93 6.08 28.30
C SER A 184 1.23 5.73 29.62
N LYS A 185 0.69 4.51 29.72
CA LYS A 185 0.02 4.05 30.94
C LYS A 185 1.00 3.93 32.10
N GLU A 186 2.17 3.35 31.87
CA GLU A 186 3.21 3.18 32.89
C GLU A 186 3.76 4.53 33.36
N THR A 187 4.07 5.45 32.42
CA THR A 187 4.54 6.79 32.78
C THR A 187 3.50 7.56 33.58
N ALA A 188 2.22 7.50 33.17
CA ALA A 188 1.14 8.16 33.90
C ALA A 188 1.00 7.60 35.34
N HIS A 189 1.11 6.27 35.49
CA HIS A 189 0.99 5.63 36.79
C HIS A 189 2.18 5.94 37.70
N GLN A 190 3.40 5.85 37.18
CA GLN A 190 4.62 6.10 37.97
C GLN A 190 4.81 7.57 38.38
N ILE A 191 4.28 8.53 37.57
CA ILE A 191 4.30 9.94 37.97
C ILE A 191 3.11 10.28 38.84
N GLY A 192 1.94 9.71 38.60
CA GLY A 192 0.71 10.02 39.35
C GLY A 192 0.79 9.63 40.81
N THR A 193 1.46 8.52 41.18
CA THR A 193 1.60 8.05 42.56
C THR A 193 2.37 9.04 43.45
N PRO A 194 3.63 9.44 43.14
CA PRO A 194 4.36 10.43 43.95
C PRO A 194 3.69 11.80 43.94
N LEU A 195 3.03 12.14 42.83
CA LEU A 195 2.32 13.40 42.68
C LEU A 195 1.13 13.49 43.63
N SER A 196 0.34 12.43 43.77
CA SER A 196 -0.76 12.35 44.74
C SER A 196 -0.25 12.47 46.19
N SER A 197 0.92 11.90 46.50
CA SER A 197 1.56 12.04 47.79
C SER A 197 1.98 13.49 48.06
N ILE A 198 2.60 14.19 47.11
CA ILE A 198 2.99 15.59 47.24
C ILE A 198 1.76 16.49 47.44
N MET A 199 0.64 16.24 46.70
CA MET A 199 -0.62 16.95 46.92
C MET A 199 -1.14 16.79 48.34
N GLY A 200 -1.07 15.55 48.88
CA GLY A 200 -1.43 15.30 50.28
C GLY A 200 -0.58 16.11 51.27
N TRP A 201 0.74 16.16 51.08
CA TRP A 201 1.62 16.98 51.91
C TRP A 201 1.35 18.48 51.80
N ILE A 202 1.08 18.99 50.62
CA ILE A 202 0.70 20.39 50.39
C ILE A 202 -0.60 20.75 51.16
N THR A 203 -1.60 19.87 51.11
CA THR A 203 -2.85 20.05 51.83
C THR A 203 -2.63 20.13 53.34
N LEU A 204 -1.81 19.23 53.93
CA LEU A 204 -1.45 19.25 55.34
C LEU A 204 -0.67 20.50 55.73
N LEU A 205 0.24 20.99 54.90
CA LEU A 205 1.01 22.19 55.14
C LEU A 205 0.12 23.46 55.08
N LYS A 206 -0.87 23.53 54.17
CA LYS A 206 -1.84 24.61 54.10
C LYS A 206 -2.73 24.73 55.31
N GLU A 207 -3.08 23.61 55.96
CA GLU A 207 -3.83 23.60 57.21
C GLU A 207 -3.05 24.25 58.37
N LYS A 208 -1.70 24.09 58.38
CA LYS A 208 -0.83 24.64 59.44
C LYS A 208 -0.43 26.09 59.16
N GLU A 209 -0.22 26.51 57.93
CA GLU A 209 0.25 27.84 57.56
C GLU A 209 -0.68 28.49 56.50
N LYS A 210 -1.65 29.31 56.93
CA LYS A 210 -2.70 29.92 56.09
C LYS A 210 -2.23 30.88 54.99
N LYS A 211 -0.94 31.30 54.95
CA LYS A 211 -0.41 32.25 53.92
C LYS A 211 1.07 32.03 53.65
N SER A 212 1.47 30.93 53.07
CA SER A 212 2.84 30.74 52.59
C SER A 212 2.92 30.81 51.08
N LEU A 213 3.58 31.84 50.54
CA LEU A 213 3.86 32.02 49.11
C LEU A 213 4.53 30.78 48.48
N PRO A 214 5.52 30.09 49.10
CA PRO A 214 6.14 28.90 48.59
C PRO A 214 5.16 27.73 48.38
N ILE A 215 4.19 27.52 49.25
CA ILE A 215 3.18 26.45 49.14
C ILE A 215 2.32 26.61 47.88
N ASN A 216 1.91 27.84 47.58
CA ASN A 216 1.12 28.12 46.41
C ASN A 216 1.86 27.91 45.08
N GLU A 217 3.17 28.15 45.06
CA GLU A 217 4.00 27.85 43.86
C GLU A 217 4.24 26.33 43.70
N ILE A 218 4.45 25.60 44.78
CA ILE A 218 4.54 24.13 44.75
C ILE A 218 3.20 23.55 44.22
N GLU A 219 2.07 24.02 44.70
CA GLU A 219 0.75 23.56 44.26
C GLU A 219 0.57 23.76 42.75
N LYS A 220 0.96 24.92 42.20
CA LYS A 220 0.93 25.18 40.75
C LYS A 220 1.82 24.21 39.95
N ASP A 221 2.99 23.91 40.48
CA ASP A 221 3.89 22.94 39.80
C ASP A 221 3.35 21.52 39.87
N VAL A 222 2.71 21.14 40.96
CA VAL A 222 2.04 19.84 41.10
C VAL A 222 0.81 19.73 40.19
N GLU A 223 -0.01 20.78 40.10
CA GLU A 223 -1.12 20.84 39.13
C GLU A 223 -0.61 20.69 37.69
N ARG A 224 0.54 21.29 37.40
CA ARG A 224 1.19 21.16 36.09
C ARG A 224 1.64 19.73 35.80
N LEU A 225 2.20 19.03 36.79
CA LEU A 225 2.58 17.62 36.68
C LEU A 225 1.35 16.72 36.52
N ASN A 226 0.27 16.96 37.23
CA ASN A 226 -1.01 16.27 37.05
C ASN A 226 -1.53 16.42 35.61
N LEU A 227 -1.49 17.62 35.05
CA LEU A 227 -1.89 17.88 33.67
C LEU A 227 -1.03 17.08 32.67
N ILE A 228 0.27 16.97 32.92
CA ILE A 228 1.17 16.17 32.09
C ILE A 228 0.81 14.67 32.17
N THR A 229 0.55 14.18 33.38
CA THR A 229 0.16 12.78 33.63
C THR A 229 -1.16 12.44 32.93
N ASP A 230 -2.15 13.30 33.03
CA ASP A 230 -3.43 13.16 32.33
C ASP A 230 -3.28 13.15 30.80
N ARG A 231 -2.40 13.99 30.26
CA ARG A 231 -2.09 14.01 28.83
C ARG A 231 -1.47 12.68 28.36
N PHE A 232 -0.53 12.13 29.14
CA PHE A 232 0.07 10.82 28.83
C PHE A 232 -0.94 9.67 28.91
N SER A 233 -1.83 9.68 29.93
CA SER A 233 -2.89 8.69 30.07
C SER A 233 -3.82 8.67 28.84
N LYS A 234 -4.17 9.84 28.29
CA LYS A 234 -5.04 9.98 27.10
C LYS A 234 -4.39 9.52 25.81
N VAL A 235 -3.06 9.51 25.72
CA VAL A 235 -2.35 8.96 24.56
C VAL A 235 -2.40 7.43 24.50
N GLY A 236 -2.64 6.78 25.63
CA GLY A 236 -2.79 5.33 25.74
C GLY A 236 -4.17 4.80 25.29
N SER A 237 -5.17 5.66 25.12
CA SER A 237 -6.54 5.32 24.72
C SER A 237 -6.99 6.16 23.54
N LYS A 238 -7.99 5.67 22.79
CA LYS A 238 -8.58 6.44 21.68
C LYS A 238 -9.44 7.58 22.28
N PRO A 239 -9.07 8.86 22.04
CA PRO A 239 -9.81 9.98 22.60
C PRO A 239 -11.13 10.20 21.86
N GLU A 240 -12.11 10.71 22.59
CA GLU A 240 -13.37 11.19 22.01
C GLU A 240 -13.14 12.54 21.30
N LEU A 241 -13.65 12.67 20.07
CA LEU A 241 -13.68 13.92 19.33
C LEU A 241 -15.07 14.53 19.42
N LYS A 242 -15.16 15.81 19.76
CA LYS A 242 -16.41 16.55 19.86
C LYS A 242 -16.45 17.71 18.88
N PRO A 243 -17.61 18.00 18.26
CA PRO A 243 -17.76 19.18 17.41
C PRO A 243 -17.68 20.44 18.28
N LEU A 244 -16.57 21.16 18.23
CA LEU A 244 -16.26 22.32 19.03
C LEU A 244 -15.68 23.44 18.15
N ASN A 245 -15.68 24.66 18.70
CA ASN A 245 -15.10 25.81 18.03
C ASN A 245 -13.58 25.81 18.12
N ILE A 246 -12.92 25.50 17.00
CA ILE A 246 -11.45 25.43 16.93
C ILE A 246 -10.81 26.80 17.05
N THR A 247 -11.48 27.87 16.59
CA THR A 247 -10.98 29.24 16.63
C THR A 247 -10.73 29.65 18.08
N SER A 248 -11.73 29.50 18.97
CA SER A 248 -11.59 29.83 20.40
C SER A 248 -10.53 28.97 21.08
N SER A 249 -10.51 27.67 20.80
CA SER A 249 -9.55 26.73 21.40
C SER A 249 -8.09 27.11 21.06
N ILE A 250 -7.81 27.48 19.81
CA ILE A 250 -6.48 27.94 19.41
C ILE A 250 -6.14 29.27 20.08
N GLN A 251 -7.07 30.23 20.12
CA GLN A 251 -6.85 31.53 20.78
C GLN A 251 -6.54 31.40 22.28
N GLU A 252 -7.28 30.54 22.99
CA GLU A 252 -7.01 30.25 24.41
C GLU A 252 -5.61 29.66 24.61
N THR A 253 -5.25 28.68 23.78
CA THR A 253 -3.91 28.02 23.81
C THR A 253 -2.81 29.04 23.55
N LEU A 254 -2.96 29.90 22.53
CA LEU A 254 -1.97 30.92 22.19
C LEU A 254 -1.85 31.98 23.29
N SER A 255 -2.98 32.45 23.86
CA SER A 255 -2.97 33.41 24.96
C SER A 255 -2.20 32.90 26.17
N TYR A 256 -2.36 31.61 26.49
CA TYR A 256 -1.62 30.96 27.56
C TYR A 256 -0.10 30.89 27.26
N LEU A 257 0.28 30.51 26.02
CA LEU A 257 1.66 30.35 25.62
C LEU A 257 2.40 31.69 25.53
N ILE A 258 1.75 32.75 25.02
CA ILE A 258 2.33 34.09 24.91
C ILE A 258 2.70 34.63 26.29
N LYS A 259 1.80 34.51 27.29
CA LYS A 259 2.05 34.99 28.65
C LYS A 259 3.28 34.32 29.32
N ARG A 260 3.66 33.12 28.85
CA ARG A 260 4.77 32.35 29.43
C ARG A 260 6.03 32.37 28.55
N SER A 261 5.96 32.98 27.39
CA SER A 261 7.10 33.08 26.47
C SER A 261 7.95 34.32 26.77
N SER A 262 9.22 34.26 26.32
CA SER A 262 10.09 35.44 26.40
C SER A 262 9.51 36.62 25.62
N LYS A 263 9.65 37.83 26.17
CA LYS A 263 9.29 39.10 25.51
C LYS A 263 10.08 39.33 24.20
N GLN A 264 11.15 38.59 23.97
CA GLN A 264 11.96 38.67 22.75
C GLN A 264 11.38 37.84 21.58
N ILE A 265 10.28 37.10 21.83
CA ILE A 265 9.56 36.40 20.80
C ILE A 265 8.39 37.26 20.32
N LEU A 266 8.43 37.62 19.03
CA LEU A 266 7.33 38.35 18.40
C LEU A 266 6.30 37.34 17.89
N PHE A 267 5.10 37.31 18.48
CA PHE A 267 3.99 36.50 18.00
C PHE A 267 3.14 37.27 16.98
N GLU A 268 2.98 36.68 15.79
CA GLU A 268 2.02 37.14 14.79
C GLU A 268 0.89 36.12 14.70
N ILE A 269 -0.34 36.58 14.93
CA ILE A 269 -1.52 35.70 15.00
C ILE A 269 -2.49 36.18 13.92
N ASP A 270 -2.75 35.32 12.96
CA ASP A 270 -3.70 35.52 11.89
C ASP A 270 -4.78 34.43 11.96
N ILE A 271 -5.79 34.71 12.77
CA ILE A 271 -6.91 33.80 13.06
C ILE A 271 -8.21 34.54 12.76
N PRO A 272 -9.10 33.96 11.93
CA PRO A 272 -10.37 34.60 11.60
C PRO A 272 -11.26 34.77 12.84
N LYS A 273 -12.02 35.83 12.91
CA LYS A 273 -13.00 36.06 14.00
C LYS A 273 -14.21 35.15 13.93
N LYS A 274 -14.35 34.36 12.85
CA LYS A 274 -15.46 33.44 12.62
C LYS A 274 -15.33 32.21 13.49
N ASN A 275 -16.44 31.73 14.03
CA ASN A 275 -16.52 30.42 14.69
C ASN A 275 -16.44 29.29 13.68
N ILE A 276 -15.44 28.44 13.80
CA ILE A 276 -15.24 27.25 12.92
C ILE A 276 -15.43 26.01 13.77
N ILE A 277 -16.52 25.28 13.51
CA ILE A 277 -16.87 24.06 14.24
C ILE A 277 -16.32 22.85 13.50
N ILE A 278 -15.47 22.05 14.16
CA ILE A 278 -14.97 20.77 13.65
C ILE A 278 -14.88 19.74 14.79
N PRO A 279 -14.83 18.43 14.49
CA PRO A 279 -14.63 17.41 15.51
C PRO A 279 -13.16 17.37 15.93
N PHE A 280 -12.87 17.65 17.20
CA PHE A 280 -11.52 17.52 17.75
C PHE A 280 -11.56 17.35 19.28
N ASN A 281 -10.41 16.96 19.85
CA ASN A 281 -10.17 16.94 21.28
C ASN A 281 -9.36 18.18 21.69
N PRO A 282 -9.91 19.11 22.48
CA PRO A 282 -9.25 20.38 22.79
C PRO A 282 -7.90 20.22 23.50
N GLN A 283 -7.82 19.30 24.45
CA GLN A 283 -6.62 19.08 25.26
C GLN A 283 -5.46 18.55 24.42
N LEU A 284 -5.76 17.60 23.51
CA LEU A 284 -4.75 17.00 22.65
C LEU A 284 -4.32 17.96 21.54
N LEU A 285 -5.25 18.73 20.98
CA LEU A 285 -4.91 19.77 20.01
C LEU A 285 -4.05 20.87 20.67
N SER A 286 -4.43 21.37 21.84
CA SER A 286 -3.65 22.33 22.60
C SER A 286 -2.23 21.81 22.87
N TRP A 287 -2.09 20.54 23.25
CA TRP A 287 -0.78 19.92 23.47
C TRP A 287 0.06 19.82 22.19
N THR A 288 -0.58 19.55 21.05
CA THR A 288 0.10 19.56 19.75
C THR A 288 0.63 20.95 19.42
N LEU A 289 -0.20 21.99 19.58
CA LEU A 289 0.20 23.38 19.35
C LEU A 289 1.34 23.80 20.29
N GLU A 290 1.24 23.47 21.58
CA GLU A 290 2.29 23.71 22.57
C GLU A 290 3.62 23.09 22.16
N ASN A 291 3.62 21.84 21.71
CA ASN A 291 4.82 21.14 21.26
C ASN A 291 5.47 21.79 20.03
N LEU A 292 4.68 22.20 19.05
CA LEU A 292 5.18 22.84 17.83
C LEU A 292 5.71 24.23 18.12
N ILE A 293 4.96 25.06 18.87
CA ILE A 293 5.34 26.41 19.25
C ILE A 293 6.62 26.40 20.09
N LYS A 294 6.70 25.52 21.08
CA LYS A 294 7.89 25.35 21.92
C LYS A 294 9.10 24.92 21.11
N ASN A 295 8.93 24.03 20.14
CA ASN A 295 10.01 23.66 19.23
C ASN A 295 10.47 24.83 18.38
N GLY A 296 9.56 25.68 17.89
CA GLY A 296 9.87 26.91 17.18
C GLY A 296 10.67 27.88 18.05
N ILE A 297 10.21 28.14 19.29
CA ILE A 297 10.90 29.02 20.25
C ILE A 297 12.31 28.52 20.56
N ASP A 298 12.45 27.21 20.80
CA ASP A 298 13.75 26.59 21.09
C ASP A 298 14.70 26.70 19.88
N SER A 299 14.17 26.56 18.64
CA SER A 299 14.96 26.68 17.40
C SER A 299 15.46 28.11 17.17
N MET A 300 14.75 29.11 17.70
CA MET A 300 15.09 30.54 17.68
C MET A 300 15.97 30.95 18.87
N LYS A 301 16.30 30.03 19.78
CA LYS A 301 17.06 30.32 21.02
C LYS A 301 16.42 31.44 21.86
N GLY A 302 15.09 31.50 21.87
CA GLY A 302 14.31 32.44 22.66
C GLY A 302 14.18 33.87 22.08
N LYS A 303 14.65 34.13 20.85
CA LYS A 303 14.53 35.43 20.18
C LYS A 303 14.21 35.27 18.71
N GLY A 304 13.09 35.81 18.23
CA GLY A 304 12.67 35.73 16.83
C GLY A 304 11.18 35.98 16.66
N LYS A 305 10.65 35.51 15.51
CA LYS A 305 9.26 35.70 15.11
C LYS A 305 8.58 34.36 14.96
N LEU A 306 7.42 34.19 15.57
CA LEU A 306 6.59 32.99 15.46
C LEU A 306 5.20 33.43 14.94
N CYS A 307 4.84 32.88 13.78
CA CYS A 307 3.57 33.16 13.11
C CYS A 307 2.64 31.96 13.22
N VAL A 308 1.38 32.21 13.65
CA VAL A 308 0.33 31.17 13.67
C VAL A 308 -0.85 31.67 12.86
N GLN A 309 -1.22 30.89 11.84
CA GLN A 309 -2.33 31.20 10.94
C GLN A 309 -3.36 30.07 10.95
N LEU A 310 -4.65 30.44 10.93
CA LEU A 310 -5.77 29.54 10.81
C LEU A 310 -6.56 29.86 9.55
N ASN A 311 -6.56 28.94 8.60
CA ASN A 311 -7.26 29.08 7.33
C ASN A 311 -8.41 28.07 7.22
N GLU A 312 -9.60 28.56 6.92
CA GLU A 312 -10.73 27.68 6.61
C GLU A 312 -10.75 27.35 5.11
N LYS A 313 -10.69 26.06 4.79
CA LYS A 313 -10.85 25.53 3.42
C LYS A 313 -12.18 24.79 3.31
N ARG A 314 -12.56 24.41 2.08
CA ARG A 314 -13.86 23.75 1.83
C ARG A 314 -14.04 22.45 2.61
N ARG A 315 -13.02 21.59 2.68
CA ARG A 315 -13.08 20.24 3.29
C ARG A 315 -12.27 20.09 4.57
N HIS A 316 -11.42 21.03 4.90
CA HIS A 316 -10.52 20.95 6.05
C HIS A 316 -10.21 22.34 6.59
N VAL A 317 -9.68 22.35 7.80
CA VAL A 317 -9.09 23.52 8.42
C VAL A 317 -7.58 23.35 8.41
N GLU A 318 -6.86 24.40 8.04
CA GLU A 318 -5.41 24.46 7.94
C GLU A 318 -4.86 25.33 9.06
N ILE A 319 -3.94 24.81 9.85
CA ILE A 319 -3.18 25.58 10.84
C ILE A 319 -1.72 25.60 10.39
N LEU A 320 -1.18 26.78 10.19
CA LEU A 320 0.24 26.99 9.86
C LEU A 320 0.96 27.59 11.07
N ILE A 321 2.08 26.97 11.44
CA ILE A 321 2.94 27.43 12.55
C ILE A 321 4.34 27.61 11.98
N SER A 322 4.79 28.87 11.89
CA SER A 322 6.04 29.23 11.25
C SER A 322 6.96 29.93 12.26
N ASP A 323 8.21 29.51 12.33
CA ASP A 323 9.28 30.12 13.12
C ASP A 323 10.40 30.67 12.22
N THR A 324 11.21 31.59 12.76
CA THR A 324 12.41 32.13 12.10
C THR A 324 13.69 31.53 12.67
N GLY A 325 13.64 30.29 13.13
CA GLY A 325 14.75 29.62 13.78
C GLY A 325 15.77 29.00 12.83
N SER A 326 16.50 28.02 13.32
CA SER A 326 17.61 27.37 12.62
C SER A 326 17.23 26.58 11.37
N GLY A 327 15.94 26.28 11.18
CA GLY A 327 15.49 25.37 10.13
C GLY A 327 15.89 23.91 10.38
N ILE A 328 15.52 23.00 9.47
CA ILE A 328 15.76 21.56 9.58
C ILE A 328 16.56 21.08 8.38
N LYS A 329 17.62 20.32 8.62
CA LYS A 329 18.45 19.68 7.56
C LYS A 329 17.63 18.65 6.79
N LYS A 330 17.80 18.59 5.44
CA LYS A 330 17.05 17.65 4.57
C LYS A 330 17.17 16.20 5.01
N GLU A 331 18.33 15.77 5.48
CA GLU A 331 18.59 14.40 5.98
C GLU A 331 17.77 14.02 7.21
N LEU A 332 17.30 15.00 7.97
CA LEU A 332 16.54 14.81 9.20
C LEU A 332 15.02 14.81 8.97
N LEU A 333 14.53 15.32 7.85
CA LEU A 333 13.09 15.47 7.56
C LEU A 333 12.32 14.14 7.71
N SER A 334 12.92 13.02 7.31
CA SER A 334 12.31 11.68 7.44
C SER A 334 12.37 11.11 8.86
N LYS A 335 13.14 11.74 9.77
CA LYS A 335 13.41 11.22 11.11
C LYS A 335 12.76 12.03 12.22
N ILE A 336 12.45 13.32 11.99
CA ILE A 336 11.97 14.23 13.06
C ILE A 336 10.65 13.79 13.73
N PHE A 337 9.81 13.04 13.00
CA PHE A 337 8.57 12.48 13.55
C PHE A 337 8.73 11.07 14.13
N LYS A 338 9.96 10.52 14.16
CA LYS A 338 10.20 9.21 14.79
C LYS A 338 10.28 9.37 16.31
N PRO A 339 9.63 8.50 17.09
CA PRO A 339 9.74 8.52 18.54
C PRO A 339 11.19 8.44 19.01
N GLY A 340 11.56 9.24 20.01
CA GLY A 340 12.91 9.28 20.58
C GLY A 340 13.94 10.04 19.72
N PHE A 341 13.56 10.61 18.58
CA PHE A 341 14.48 11.42 17.79
C PHE A 341 14.56 12.84 18.34
N THR A 342 15.76 13.27 18.71
CA THR A 342 16.05 14.62 19.17
C THR A 342 17.45 15.05 18.76
N THR A 343 17.60 16.33 18.46
CA THR A 343 18.90 16.99 18.26
C THR A 343 19.29 17.83 19.48
N LYS A 344 18.42 17.89 20.51
CA LYS A 344 18.62 18.67 21.74
C LYS A 344 19.37 17.82 22.77
N THR A 345 20.21 18.45 23.59
CA THR A 345 20.91 17.81 24.72
C THR A 345 19.94 17.41 25.86
N ARG A 346 18.81 18.12 25.98
CA ARG A 346 17.73 17.85 26.94
C ARG A 346 16.42 17.66 26.20
N GLY A 347 15.73 16.55 26.49
CA GLY A 347 14.43 16.25 25.90
C GLY A 347 14.36 14.80 25.37
N TRP A 348 13.20 14.19 25.48
CA TRP A 348 12.97 12.78 25.21
C TRP A 348 12.72 12.48 23.70
N GLY A 349 12.70 13.51 22.85
CA GLY A 349 12.42 13.34 21.43
C GLY A 349 10.99 12.87 21.11
N LEU A 350 10.06 13.07 22.04
CA LEU A 350 8.68 12.57 21.90
C LEU A 350 7.71 13.63 21.37
N GLY A 351 8.02 14.92 21.45
CA GLY A 351 7.07 16.00 21.15
C GLY A 351 6.50 15.97 19.73
N LEU A 352 7.35 15.87 18.68
CA LEU A 352 6.91 15.84 17.30
C LEU A 352 6.25 14.51 16.92
N SER A 353 6.75 13.39 17.44
CA SER A 353 6.14 12.07 17.20
C SER A 353 4.76 11.96 17.84
N LEU A 354 4.58 12.57 18.99
CA LEU A 354 3.31 12.66 19.69
C LEU A 354 2.34 13.61 18.94
N ALA A 355 2.80 14.80 18.53
CA ALA A 355 2.02 15.70 17.69
C ALA A 355 1.50 15.01 16.43
N LYS A 356 2.36 14.21 15.77
CA LYS A 356 1.97 13.42 14.61
C LYS A 356 0.91 12.38 14.96
N ARG A 357 1.08 11.63 16.03
CA ARG A 357 0.10 10.64 16.48
C ARG A 357 -1.24 11.29 16.81
N ILE A 358 -1.25 12.41 17.53
CA ILE A 358 -2.47 13.13 17.89
C ILE A 358 -3.21 13.57 16.63
N ILE A 359 -2.53 14.15 15.67
CA ILE A 359 -3.18 14.67 14.46
C ILE A 359 -3.57 13.53 13.50
N GLU A 360 -2.68 12.58 13.23
CA GLU A 360 -2.92 11.58 12.18
C GLU A 360 -3.74 10.38 12.70
N ASP A 361 -3.42 9.84 13.89
CA ASP A 361 -4.09 8.63 14.38
C ASP A 361 -5.39 8.95 15.13
N PHE A 362 -5.45 10.07 15.88
CA PHE A 362 -6.60 10.40 16.70
C PHE A 362 -7.59 11.34 16.00
N HIS A 363 -7.10 12.39 15.32
CA HIS A 363 -7.95 13.35 14.62
C HIS A 363 -8.15 13.02 13.13
N LEU A 364 -7.54 11.95 12.61
CA LEU A 364 -7.58 11.55 11.19
C LEU A 364 -7.21 12.71 10.24
N GLY A 365 -6.37 13.60 10.73
CA GLY A 365 -5.83 14.73 10.00
C GLY A 365 -4.46 14.44 9.39
N LYS A 366 -3.72 15.50 9.09
CA LYS A 366 -2.35 15.39 8.56
C LYS A 366 -1.46 16.48 9.16
N ILE A 367 -0.22 16.11 9.51
CA ILE A 367 0.81 17.07 9.93
C ILE A 367 2.06 16.89 9.06
N ILE A 368 2.52 17.98 8.47
CA ILE A 368 3.70 17.98 7.61
C ILE A 368 4.59 19.20 7.87
N ILE A 369 5.82 19.13 7.40
CA ILE A 369 6.66 20.31 7.23
C ILE A 369 6.27 20.94 5.89
N PHE A 370 5.60 22.07 5.94
CA PHE A 370 5.21 22.81 4.73
C PHE A 370 6.42 23.43 4.03
N LYS A 371 7.30 24.07 4.80
CA LYS A 371 8.53 24.68 4.30
C LYS A 371 9.58 24.72 5.40
N THR A 372 10.83 24.44 5.06
CA THR A 372 11.97 24.66 5.95
C THR A 372 13.19 25.07 5.15
N VAL A 373 13.93 26.06 5.67
CA VAL A 373 15.19 26.54 5.08
C VAL A 373 16.17 26.73 6.21
N LEU A 374 17.36 26.16 6.07
CA LEU A 374 18.43 26.31 7.07
C LEU A 374 18.76 27.79 7.30
N GLY A 375 18.77 28.19 8.59
CA GLY A 375 19.01 29.54 9.03
C GLY A 375 17.86 30.55 8.80
N LYS A 376 16.73 30.10 8.21
CA LYS A 376 15.56 30.98 7.94
C LYS A 376 14.28 30.51 8.66
N GLY A 377 14.28 29.27 9.19
CA GLY A 377 13.18 28.75 10.00
C GLY A 377 12.41 27.60 9.37
N THR A 378 11.33 27.21 10.04
CA THR A 378 10.46 26.09 9.65
C THR A 378 8.99 26.51 9.75
N CYS A 379 8.19 26.02 8.80
CA CYS A 379 6.73 26.11 8.82
C CYS A 379 6.14 24.71 8.88
N PHE A 380 5.39 24.41 9.95
CA PHE A 380 4.57 23.22 10.07
C PHE A 380 3.16 23.52 9.62
N GLN A 381 2.54 22.53 8.96
CA GLN A 381 1.15 22.57 8.52
C GLN A 381 0.39 21.43 9.18
N ILE A 382 -0.76 21.75 9.78
CA ILE A 382 -1.73 20.79 10.31
C ILE A 382 -3.00 20.93 9.48
N LEU A 383 -3.55 19.81 9.01
CA LEU A 383 -4.82 19.72 8.31
C LEU A 383 -5.78 18.88 9.14
N LEU A 384 -6.93 19.45 9.51
CA LEU A 384 -8.01 18.76 10.23
C LEU A 384 -9.26 18.75 9.38
N ASN A 385 -9.89 17.59 9.24
CA ASN A 385 -11.07 17.44 8.41
C ASN A 385 -12.29 18.11 9.03
N LYS A 386 -13.12 18.73 8.20
CA LYS A 386 -14.48 19.10 8.51
C LYS A 386 -15.39 17.89 8.35
N ILE A 387 -16.51 17.88 9.05
CA ILE A 387 -17.58 16.90 8.86
C ILE A 387 -18.23 17.14 7.50
#